data_6b12826d32644c77e5e51d3a42a38ca1
#
_entry.id   6b12826d32644c77e5e51d3a42a38ca1
#
_cell.length_a   1.000
_cell.length_b   1.000
_cell.length_c   1.000
_cell.angle_alpha   90.00
_cell.angle_beta   90.00
_cell.angle_gamma   90.00
#
_symmetry.space_group_name_H-M   'P 1'
#
loop_
_entity.id
_entity.type
_entity.pdbx_description
1 polymer ?
#
loop_
_entity_poly.entity_id
_entity_poly.type
_entity_poly.pdbx_seq_one_letter_code
_entity_poly.pdbx_strand_id
1 'polypeptide(L)'
;MKKTLALILVLVMAFSVCACGTAQTATTPAASATETTPAAEGTTYEPMAFKYSCSEGGNSAVVVAVTAALEKVTEYTGGAYTFEIFPDNQLGSITDVEESVFAGAPIIESVGFDQLGDIVSDFAPASFPYIFNDIYEVYDLANSQWMENMQSEFANAGIHTIALGANGYRHFISTKPIADASSIKGMIVRMGPSAAAQGFIEVMGGTPTTSTWGDNYSLLQTGTFDACEANLEALWNGSFYEVCDYLCLSGHFVTPCALIINNDIWNKIPADVQKVLSEALSEGLRDATDAAMENEESYIAKFKEAGVEVTEPDKSTFAAFVPALFEKLGIATSVYDDIRAAVEG
;
A
#
# COMPACT_ATOMS: atom_id res chain seq x y z
N MET A 1 25.47 18.80 -52.54
CA MET A 1 25.69 18.08 -53.82
C MET A 1 25.38 16.61 -53.58
N LYS A 2 24.42 16.09 -54.43
CA LYS A 2 24.12 14.69 -54.79
C LYS A 2 23.80 13.72 -53.63
N LYS A 3 22.51 13.39 -53.32
CA LYS A 3 21.60 12.45 -54.00
C LYS A 3 22.23 11.09 -54.29
N THR A 4 21.74 10.01 -53.61
CA THR A 4 21.16 8.88 -54.30
C THR A 4 20.38 7.95 -53.34
N LEU A 5 19.22 7.70 -53.75
CA LEU A 5 18.15 6.78 -53.45
C LEU A 5 18.51 5.35 -53.91
N ALA A 6 18.21 4.32 -53.17
CA ALA A 6 18.01 2.97 -53.72
C ALA A 6 16.99 2.18 -52.92
N LEU A 7 15.94 1.88 -53.58
CA LEU A 7 14.78 1.02 -53.31
C LEU A 7 15.13 -0.43 -53.74
N ILE A 8 14.29 -1.41 -53.34
CA ILE A 8 14.17 -2.81 -53.87
C ILE A 8 14.47 -3.82 -52.73
N LEU A 9 13.75 -4.91 -52.46
CA LEU A 9 12.58 -5.62 -53.04
C LEU A 9 12.11 -6.67 -52.04
N VAL A 10 10.84 -6.94 -52.00
CA VAL A 10 10.13 -8.05 -51.36
C VAL A 10 10.60 -9.41 -51.90
N LEU A 11 10.79 -10.41 -51.00
CA LEU A 11 10.65 -11.81 -51.41
C LEU A 11 10.06 -12.66 -50.28
N VAL A 12 8.85 -13.15 -50.54
CA VAL A 12 8.14 -14.20 -49.80
C VAL A 12 8.72 -15.54 -50.21
N MET A 13 9.09 -16.37 -49.22
CA MET A 13 9.13 -17.84 -49.46
C MET A 13 8.68 -18.57 -48.20
N ALA A 14 7.56 -19.25 -48.35
CA ALA A 14 7.09 -20.28 -47.43
C ALA A 14 7.89 -21.56 -47.61
N PHE A 15 8.37 -22.14 -46.52
CA PHE A 15 8.72 -23.57 -46.47
C PHE A 15 8.23 -24.18 -45.15
N SER A 16 7.30 -25.11 -45.32
CA SER A 16 6.84 -26.02 -44.29
C SER A 16 7.85 -27.15 -44.13
N VAL A 17 8.33 -27.40 -42.91
CA VAL A 17 8.89 -28.71 -42.56
C VAL A 17 8.45 -29.05 -41.12
N CYS A 18 7.76 -30.18 -41.04
CA CYS A 18 7.32 -30.88 -39.83
C CYS A 18 8.55 -31.53 -39.18
N ALA A 19 8.76 -31.28 -37.87
CA ALA A 19 9.60 -32.13 -37.03
C ALA A 19 9.02 -32.18 -35.62
N CYS A 20 8.59 -33.38 -35.19
CA CYS A 20 8.21 -33.72 -33.84
C CYS A 20 9.38 -33.52 -32.88
N GLY A 21 9.15 -32.68 -31.85
CA GLY A 21 9.99 -32.58 -30.66
C GLY A 21 9.09 -32.34 -29.47
N THR A 22 9.10 -33.25 -28.52
CA THR A 22 8.37 -33.19 -27.25
C THR A 22 8.78 -31.97 -26.47
N ALA A 23 7.92 -30.96 -26.42
CA ALA A 23 8.05 -29.82 -25.53
C ALA A 23 7.38 -30.16 -24.20
N GLN A 24 8.15 -30.16 -23.12
CA GLN A 24 7.65 -30.12 -21.78
C GLN A 24 6.92 -28.78 -21.56
N THR A 25 5.63 -28.85 -21.40
CA THR A 25 4.82 -27.72 -20.98
C THR A 25 5.13 -27.39 -19.53
N ALA A 26 5.80 -26.27 -19.29
CA ALA A 26 5.82 -25.61 -18.00
C ALA A 26 4.39 -25.09 -17.75
N THR A 27 3.71 -25.67 -16.78
CA THR A 27 2.43 -25.17 -16.26
C THR A 27 2.70 -23.92 -15.45
N THR A 28 2.41 -22.77 -16.03
CA THR A 28 2.21 -21.52 -15.27
C THR A 28 0.95 -21.71 -14.42
N PRO A 29 0.94 -21.36 -13.12
CA PRO A 29 -0.28 -21.36 -12.33
C PRO A 29 -1.24 -20.34 -12.95
N ALA A 30 -2.42 -20.80 -13.35
CA ALA A 30 -3.48 -19.91 -13.79
C ALA A 30 -3.93 -19.06 -12.59
N ALA A 31 -3.78 -17.75 -12.68
CA ALA A 31 -4.47 -16.82 -11.82
C ALA A 31 -5.97 -17.14 -11.88
N SER A 32 -6.58 -17.31 -10.72
CA SER A 32 -8.02 -17.54 -10.60
C SER A 32 -8.72 -16.22 -10.97
N ALA A 33 -9.08 -16.08 -12.23
CA ALA A 33 -9.93 -14.98 -12.65
C ALA A 33 -11.32 -15.20 -12.06
N THR A 34 -11.68 -14.43 -11.07
CA THR A 34 -13.06 -14.33 -10.60
C THR A 34 -13.86 -13.71 -11.75
N GLU A 35 -14.71 -14.51 -12.42
CA GLU A 35 -15.59 -14.02 -13.49
C GLU A 35 -16.56 -12.99 -12.89
N THR A 36 -16.36 -11.71 -13.22
CA THR A 36 -17.32 -10.66 -12.90
C THR A 36 -18.62 -10.99 -13.62
N THR A 37 -19.67 -11.35 -12.86
CA THR A 37 -20.99 -11.61 -13.44
C THR A 37 -21.46 -10.32 -14.13
N PRO A 38 -21.76 -10.32 -15.43
CA PRO A 38 -22.25 -9.13 -16.13
C PRO A 38 -23.51 -8.58 -15.46
N ALA A 39 -23.70 -7.24 -15.54
CA ALA A 39 -24.98 -6.65 -15.13
C ALA A 39 -26.15 -7.36 -15.80
N ALA A 40 -27.29 -7.46 -15.11
CA ALA A 40 -28.50 -8.04 -15.69
C ALA A 40 -28.85 -7.30 -17.00
N GLU A 41 -29.11 -8.03 -18.09
CA GLU A 41 -29.44 -7.46 -19.39
C GLU A 41 -30.58 -6.42 -19.25
N GLY A 42 -30.31 -5.16 -19.65
CA GLY A 42 -31.27 -4.08 -19.59
C GLY A 42 -31.17 -3.15 -18.37
N THR A 43 -30.22 -3.36 -17.44
CA THR A 43 -30.00 -2.41 -16.34
C THR A 43 -29.34 -1.14 -16.89
N THR A 44 -29.92 0.01 -16.59
CA THR A 44 -29.35 1.32 -16.94
C THR A 44 -28.96 2.02 -15.63
N TYR A 45 -27.71 2.45 -15.54
CA TYR A 45 -27.21 3.19 -14.39
C TYR A 45 -27.17 4.70 -14.71
N GLU A 46 -27.45 5.53 -13.70
CA GLU A 46 -27.24 6.97 -13.82
C GLU A 46 -25.72 7.24 -13.87
N PRO A 47 -25.27 8.08 -14.83
CA PRO A 47 -23.83 8.34 -14.99
C PRO A 47 -23.22 8.99 -13.75
N MET A 48 -22.09 8.47 -13.30
CA MET A 48 -21.26 9.04 -12.24
C MET A 48 -19.80 9.05 -12.65
N ALA A 49 -19.14 10.20 -12.47
CA ALA A 49 -17.72 10.35 -12.73
C ALA A 49 -16.97 10.53 -11.40
N PHE A 50 -16.01 9.66 -11.17
CA PHE A 50 -15.18 9.65 -9.97
C PHE A 50 -13.74 10.01 -10.29
N LYS A 51 -13.00 10.42 -9.26
CA LYS A 51 -11.56 10.50 -9.27
C LYS A 51 -11.01 9.45 -8.30
N TYR A 52 -9.88 8.85 -8.65
CA TYR A 52 -9.08 8.10 -7.70
C TYR A 52 -7.81 8.89 -7.39
N SER A 53 -7.53 9.13 -6.12
CA SER A 53 -6.36 9.88 -5.65
C SER A 53 -5.52 9.04 -4.70
N CYS A 54 -4.20 9.12 -4.84
CA CYS A 54 -3.25 8.44 -3.96
C CYS A 54 -1.88 9.13 -3.96
N SER A 55 -1.07 8.82 -2.96
CA SER A 55 0.32 9.28 -2.82
C SER A 55 1.33 8.43 -3.60
N GLU A 56 0.94 7.20 -3.95
CA GLU A 56 1.79 6.25 -4.65
C GLU A 56 2.02 6.67 -6.10
N GLY A 57 3.21 6.31 -6.61
CA GLY A 57 3.57 6.55 -8.01
C GLY A 57 2.70 5.75 -9.00
N GLY A 58 2.45 6.33 -10.17
CA GLY A 58 1.55 5.75 -11.16
C GLY A 58 1.89 4.32 -11.65
N ASN A 59 3.12 3.86 -11.44
CA ASN A 59 3.57 2.51 -11.78
C ASN A 59 3.63 1.57 -10.55
N SER A 60 3.20 2.01 -9.37
CA SER A 60 3.17 1.14 -8.19
C SER A 60 2.15 0.01 -8.36
N ALA A 61 2.41 -1.12 -7.69
CA ALA A 61 1.50 -2.27 -7.75
C ALA A 61 0.07 -1.90 -7.34
N VAL A 62 -0.08 -1.06 -6.31
CA VAL A 62 -1.39 -0.59 -5.83
C VAL A 62 -2.12 0.22 -6.90
N VAL A 63 -1.47 1.21 -7.54
CA VAL A 63 -2.13 2.04 -8.56
C VAL A 63 -2.53 1.23 -9.78
N VAL A 64 -1.66 0.32 -10.23
CA VAL A 64 -1.95 -0.56 -11.36
C VAL A 64 -3.14 -1.47 -11.05
N ALA A 65 -3.16 -2.11 -9.88
CA ALA A 65 -4.22 -3.03 -9.49
C ALA A 65 -5.56 -2.31 -9.24
N VAL A 66 -5.55 -1.16 -8.55
CA VAL A 66 -6.77 -0.35 -8.35
C VAL A 66 -7.31 0.17 -9.69
N THR A 67 -6.44 0.60 -10.61
CA THR A 67 -6.89 1.03 -11.95
C THR A 67 -7.61 -0.11 -12.68
N ALA A 68 -7.02 -1.30 -12.71
CA ALA A 68 -7.65 -2.47 -13.34
C ALA A 68 -8.99 -2.85 -12.66
N ALA A 69 -9.08 -2.73 -11.34
CA ALA A 69 -10.31 -2.96 -10.59
C ALA A 69 -11.42 -1.94 -10.96
N LEU A 70 -11.07 -0.67 -11.08
CA LEU A 70 -12.00 0.40 -11.48
C LEU A 70 -12.46 0.26 -12.93
N GLU A 71 -11.60 -0.26 -13.82
CA GLU A 71 -11.98 -0.62 -15.20
C GLU A 71 -13.05 -1.72 -15.23
N LYS A 72 -12.94 -2.75 -14.37
CA LYS A 72 -13.99 -3.79 -14.23
C LYS A 72 -15.34 -3.18 -13.86
N VAL A 73 -15.37 -2.16 -12.98
CA VAL A 73 -16.62 -1.46 -12.59
C VAL A 73 -17.16 -0.63 -13.75
N THR A 74 -16.30 0.02 -14.53
CA THR A 74 -16.70 0.75 -15.74
C THR A 74 -17.34 -0.19 -16.74
N GLU A 75 -16.75 -1.36 -16.98
CA GLU A 75 -17.30 -2.39 -17.86
C GLU A 75 -18.64 -2.94 -17.33
N TYR A 76 -18.73 -3.27 -16.04
CA TYR A 76 -19.94 -3.75 -15.41
C TYR A 76 -21.12 -2.79 -15.58
N THR A 77 -20.86 -1.48 -15.46
CA THR A 77 -21.90 -0.44 -15.57
C THR A 77 -22.14 0.03 -17.01
N GLY A 78 -21.51 -0.61 -18.01
CA GLY A 78 -21.63 -0.22 -19.42
C GLY A 78 -21.10 1.18 -19.72
N GLY A 79 -20.13 1.67 -18.94
CA GLY A 79 -19.54 3.00 -19.07
C GLY A 79 -20.27 4.10 -18.32
N ALA A 80 -21.32 3.78 -17.55
CA ALA A 80 -22.03 4.79 -16.75
C ALA A 80 -21.16 5.30 -15.58
N TYR A 81 -20.31 4.44 -15.01
CA TYR A 81 -19.34 4.85 -14.00
C TYR A 81 -17.97 4.99 -14.65
N THR A 82 -17.34 6.13 -14.46
CA THR A 82 -16.01 6.42 -15.01
C THR A 82 -15.07 6.90 -13.90
N PHE A 83 -13.79 6.58 -14.04
CA PHE A 83 -12.76 6.88 -13.02
C PHE A 83 -11.56 7.54 -13.69
N GLU A 84 -11.15 8.69 -13.18
CA GLU A 84 -9.94 9.39 -13.58
C GLU A 84 -8.88 9.20 -12.48
N ILE A 85 -7.68 8.76 -12.85
CA ILE A 85 -6.64 8.34 -11.90
C ILE A 85 -5.63 9.45 -11.69
N PHE A 86 -5.39 9.83 -10.43
CA PHE A 86 -4.49 10.90 -9.99
C PHE A 86 -3.46 10.35 -8.97
N PRO A 87 -2.39 9.70 -9.43
CA PRO A 87 -1.30 9.24 -8.56
C PRO A 87 -0.39 10.40 -8.15
N ASP A 88 0.65 10.11 -7.34
CA ASP A 88 1.71 11.07 -6.98
C ASP A 88 1.19 12.38 -6.36
N ASN A 89 0.09 12.34 -5.59
CA ASN A 89 -0.56 13.52 -5.00
C ASN A 89 -0.96 14.60 -6.02
N GLN A 90 -1.33 14.23 -7.25
CA GLN A 90 -1.68 15.18 -8.32
C GLN A 90 -2.93 16.01 -8.01
N LEU A 91 -3.82 15.57 -7.12
CA LEU A 91 -5.00 16.35 -6.68
C LEU A 91 -4.71 17.27 -5.50
N GLY A 92 -3.57 17.14 -4.85
CA GLY A 92 -3.18 17.86 -3.63
C GLY A 92 -2.54 16.94 -2.60
N SER A 93 -2.21 17.46 -1.42
CA SER A 93 -1.79 16.62 -0.31
C SER A 93 -2.94 15.70 0.14
N ILE A 94 -2.62 14.63 0.88
CA ILE A 94 -3.65 13.74 1.47
C ILE A 94 -4.70 14.56 2.21
N THR A 95 -4.30 15.49 3.07
CA THR A 95 -5.23 16.34 3.82
C THR A 95 -6.13 17.19 2.93
N ASP A 96 -5.62 17.78 1.82
CA ASP A 96 -6.42 18.58 0.89
C ASP A 96 -7.48 17.72 0.20
N VAL A 97 -7.14 16.47 -0.13
CA VAL A 97 -8.04 15.52 -0.77
C VAL A 97 -9.06 14.99 0.22
N GLU A 98 -8.65 14.62 1.45
CA GLU A 98 -9.57 14.26 2.54
C GLU A 98 -10.62 15.35 2.80
N GLU A 99 -10.22 16.63 2.88
CA GLU A 99 -11.15 17.74 3.02
C GLU A 99 -12.17 17.77 1.88
N SER A 100 -11.73 17.45 0.64
CA SER A 100 -12.61 17.37 -0.53
C SER A 100 -13.57 16.17 -0.44
N VAL A 101 -13.09 15.01 0.05
CA VAL A 101 -13.92 13.83 0.31
C VAL A 101 -14.98 14.15 1.37
N PHE A 102 -14.61 14.76 2.49
CA PHE A 102 -15.56 15.20 3.52
C PHE A 102 -16.59 16.22 3.00
N ALA A 103 -16.17 17.09 2.07
CA ALA A 103 -17.07 18.05 1.42
C ALA A 103 -18.04 17.39 0.41
N GLY A 104 -17.97 16.10 0.18
CA GLY A 104 -18.86 15.35 -0.71
C GLY A 104 -18.41 15.32 -2.18
N ALA A 105 -17.13 15.53 -2.45
CA ALA A 105 -16.61 15.31 -3.79
C ALA A 105 -16.63 13.79 -4.15
N PRO A 106 -16.90 13.42 -5.40
CA PRO A 106 -16.91 12.02 -5.84
C PRO A 106 -15.47 11.53 -6.05
N ILE A 107 -14.71 11.42 -4.96
CA ILE A 107 -13.33 10.98 -4.94
C ILE A 107 -13.25 9.68 -4.14
N ILE A 108 -12.56 8.68 -4.70
CA ILE A 108 -12.03 7.53 -3.96
C ILE A 108 -10.59 7.89 -3.62
N GLU A 109 -10.24 7.90 -2.36
CA GLU A 109 -8.91 8.24 -1.89
C GLU A 109 -8.24 7.03 -1.23
N SER A 110 -6.96 6.82 -1.54
CA SER A 110 -6.10 5.87 -0.83
C SER A 110 -5.44 6.57 0.35
N VAL A 111 -5.73 6.09 1.55
CA VAL A 111 -5.19 6.62 2.80
C VAL A 111 -4.54 5.50 3.62
N GLY A 112 -3.62 5.83 4.51
CA GLY A 112 -3.07 4.89 5.49
C GLY A 112 -4.02 4.63 6.66
N PHE A 113 -3.73 3.62 7.46
CA PHE A 113 -4.50 3.35 8.68
C PHE A 113 -4.30 4.40 9.78
N ASP A 114 -3.19 5.12 9.75
CA ASP A 114 -2.95 6.26 10.62
C ASP A 114 -3.95 7.39 10.33
N GLN A 115 -4.22 7.72 9.07
CA GLN A 115 -5.27 8.68 8.70
C GLN A 115 -6.66 8.21 9.14
N LEU A 116 -6.99 6.92 8.95
CA LEU A 116 -8.25 6.38 9.49
C LEU A 116 -8.34 6.53 11.02
N GLY A 117 -7.22 6.34 11.72
CA GLY A 117 -7.11 6.56 13.16
C GLY A 117 -7.28 8.02 13.57
N ASP A 118 -6.89 8.97 12.73
CA ASP A 118 -7.13 10.39 12.95
C ASP A 118 -8.62 10.75 12.76
N ILE A 119 -9.32 10.05 11.86
CA ILE A 119 -10.76 10.21 11.62
C ILE A 119 -11.57 9.55 12.74
N VAL A 120 -11.23 8.30 13.11
CA VAL A 120 -11.90 7.52 14.17
C VAL A 120 -10.83 6.95 15.10
N SER A 121 -10.69 7.56 16.27
CA SER A 121 -9.60 7.26 17.21
C SER A 121 -9.53 5.80 17.64
N ASP A 122 -10.67 5.10 17.68
CA ASP A 122 -10.74 3.69 18.05
C ASP A 122 -10.12 2.77 16.98
N PHE A 123 -9.91 3.28 15.75
CA PHE A 123 -9.18 2.57 14.69
C PHE A 123 -7.66 2.74 14.78
N ALA A 124 -7.17 3.79 15.47
CA ALA A 124 -5.74 4.12 15.50
C ALA A 124 -4.80 2.94 15.85
N PRO A 125 -5.16 2.02 16.77
CA PRO A 125 -4.31 0.88 17.11
C PRO A 125 -4.08 -0.10 15.96
N ALA A 126 -4.93 -0.13 14.93
CA ALA A 126 -4.71 -0.95 13.73
C ALA A 126 -3.48 -0.48 12.91
N SER A 127 -2.98 0.73 13.17
CA SER A 127 -1.75 1.26 12.56
C SER A 127 -0.49 1.05 13.42
N PHE A 128 -0.56 0.28 14.52
CA PHE A 128 0.56 0.14 15.45
C PHE A 128 1.60 -0.89 14.98
N PRO A 129 2.86 -0.77 15.45
CA PRO A 129 3.89 -1.73 15.09
C PRO A 129 3.52 -3.13 15.62
N TYR A 130 3.79 -4.15 14.80
CA TYR A 130 3.53 -5.56 15.13
C TYR A 130 2.10 -5.89 15.56
N ILE A 131 1.11 -5.07 15.17
CA ILE A 131 -0.31 -5.39 15.37
C ILE A 131 -0.75 -6.60 14.53
N PHE A 132 -0.13 -6.78 13.36
CA PHE A 132 -0.31 -7.92 12.47
C PHE A 132 0.93 -8.84 12.54
N ASN A 133 0.73 -10.14 12.70
CA ASN A 133 1.77 -11.16 12.63
C ASN A 133 2.15 -11.47 11.18
N ASP A 134 1.16 -11.37 10.29
CA ASP A 134 1.29 -11.56 8.86
C ASP A 134 0.58 -10.42 8.11
N ILE A 135 1.09 -10.05 6.95
CA ILE A 135 0.52 -8.95 6.14
C ILE A 135 -0.91 -9.25 5.69
N TYR A 136 -1.26 -10.52 5.52
CA TYR A 136 -2.59 -10.94 5.08
C TYR A 136 -3.66 -10.83 6.17
N GLU A 137 -3.28 -10.68 7.44
CA GLU A 137 -4.20 -10.40 8.54
C GLU A 137 -4.95 -9.05 8.35
N VAL A 138 -4.45 -8.15 7.49
CA VAL A 138 -5.19 -6.96 7.08
C VAL A 138 -6.51 -7.31 6.40
N TYR A 139 -6.53 -8.40 5.63
CA TYR A 139 -7.76 -8.90 4.97
C TYR A 139 -8.67 -9.64 5.94
N ASP A 140 -8.13 -10.31 6.94
CA ASP A 140 -8.91 -10.93 8.01
C ASP A 140 -9.58 -9.83 8.84
N LEU A 141 -8.84 -8.74 9.17
CA LEU A 141 -9.41 -7.55 9.81
C LEU A 141 -10.53 -6.94 8.96
N ALA A 142 -10.32 -6.78 7.65
CA ALA A 142 -11.30 -6.19 6.73
C ALA A 142 -12.64 -6.95 6.72
N ASN A 143 -12.60 -8.28 6.94
CA ASN A 143 -13.76 -9.16 6.93
C ASN A 143 -14.29 -9.47 8.34
N SER A 144 -13.77 -8.83 9.38
CA SER A 144 -14.14 -9.09 10.78
C SER A 144 -15.37 -8.31 11.22
N GLN A 145 -16.05 -8.82 12.27
CA GLN A 145 -17.12 -8.08 12.95
C GLN A 145 -16.62 -6.76 13.56
N TRP A 146 -15.35 -6.70 13.95
CA TRP A 146 -14.75 -5.47 14.47
C TRP A 146 -14.75 -4.38 13.39
N MET A 147 -14.37 -4.72 12.16
CA MET A 147 -14.38 -3.77 11.03
C MET A 147 -15.81 -3.36 10.63
N GLU A 148 -16.80 -4.25 10.71
CA GLU A 148 -18.21 -3.88 10.50
C GLU A 148 -18.68 -2.84 11.53
N ASN A 149 -18.25 -2.95 12.80
CA ASN A 149 -18.53 -1.94 13.82
C ASN A 149 -17.83 -0.62 13.50
N MET A 150 -16.55 -0.66 13.13
CA MET A 150 -15.79 0.54 12.73
C MET A 150 -16.41 1.23 11.50
N GLN A 151 -16.98 0.47 10.56
CA GLN A 151 -17.68 1.04 9.40
C GLN A 151 -18.84 1.96 9.82
N SER A 152 -19.53 1.64 10.91
CA SER A 152 -20.57 2.52 11.48
C SER A 152 -20.00 3.82 12.02
N GLU A 153 -18.83 3.77 12.69
CA GLU A 153 -18.16 4.96 13.18
C GLU A 153 -17.60 5.82 12.03
N PHE A 154 -17.04 5.21 11.01
CA PHE A 154 -16.61 5.91 9.78
C PHE A 154 -17.79 6.58 9.08
N ALA A 155 -18.95 5.91 8.99
CA ALA A 155 -20.16 6.49 8.41
C ALA A 155 -20.66 7.69 9.23
N ASN A 156 -20.60 7.63 10.56
CA ASN A 156 -20.91 8.75 11.45
C ASN A 156 -19.94 9.93 11.25
N ALA A 157 -18.67 9.64 10.95
CA ALA A 157 -17.66 10.63 10.61
C ALA A 157 -17.78 11.19 9.16
N GLY A 158 -18.65 10.61 8.33
CA GLY A 158 -18.93 11.10 6.97
C GLY A 158 -18.20 10.38 5.84
N ILE A 159 -17.49 9.30 6.13
CA ILE A 159 -16.80 8.48 5.13
C ILE A 159 -17.29 7.01 5.13
N HIS A 160 -17.00 6.31 4.06
CA HIS A 160 -17.15 4.87 3.91
C HIS A 160 -15.82 4.27 3.48
N THR A 161 -15.36 3.22 4.15
CA THR A 161 -14.20 2.42 3.73
C THR A 161 -14.66 1.34 2.76
N ILE A 162 -14.19 1.42 1.51
CA ILE A 162 -14.59 0.49 0.44
C ILE A 162 -13.80 -0.81 0.53
N ALA A 163 -12.49 -0.71 0.76
CA ALA A 163 -11.57 -1.84 0.82
C ALA A 163 -10.35 -1.50 1.67
N LEU A 164 -9.76 -2.51 2.30
CA LEU A 164 -8.48 -2.44 2.99
C LEU A 164 -7.46 -3.32 2.28
N GLY A 165 -6.18 -2.94 2.34
CA GLY A 165 -5.06 -3.69 1.79
C GLY A 165 -3.73 -3.32 2.41
N ALA A 166 -2.66 -3.89 1.89
CA ALA A 166 -1.31 -3.60 2.36
C ALA A 166 -0.30 -3.63 1.19
N ASN A 167 0.77 -2.85 1.31
CA ASN A 167 1.83 -2.72 0.31
C ASN A 167 3.21 -3.01 0.92
N GLY A 168 3.41 -4.27 1.35
CA GLY A 168 4.67 -4.74 1.92
C GLY A 168 4.91 -4.32 3.38
N TYR A 169 6.04 -4.79 3.90
CA TYR A 169 6.51 -4.42 5.24
C TYR A 169 7.41 -3.19 5.20
N ARG A 170 7.46 -2.45 6.31
CA ARG A 170 8.38 -1.33 6.50
C ARG A 170 9.63 -1.79 7.24
N HIS A 171 10.77 -1.27 6.80
CA HIS A 171 12.10 -1.65 7.24
C HIS A 171 12.94 -0.40 7.49
N PHE A 172 13.98 -0.50 8.33
CA PHE A 172 14.93 0.59 8.53
C PHE A 172 16.07 0.52 7.52
N ILE A 173 16.37 1.66 6.87
CA ILE A 173 17.64 1.88 6.17
C ILE A 173 18.45 2.93 6.93
N SER A 174 19.77 2.74 7.09
CA SER A 174 20.54 3.53 8.02
C SER A 174 22.00 3.67 7.64
N THR A 175 22.65 4.74 8.16
CA THR A 175 24.10 4.98 8.07
C THR A 175 24.89 4.24 9.17
N LYS A 176 24.18 3.64 10.14
CA LYS A 176 24.74 2.88 11.26
C LYS A 176 24.06 1.52 11.38
N PRO A 177 24.75 0.46 11.80
CA PRO A 177 24.13 -0.87 11.89
C PRO A 177 22.99 -0.90 12.90
N ILE A 178 21.88 -1.56 12.51
CA ILE A 178 20.74 -1.86 13.38
C ILE A 178 20.63 -3.38 13.46
N ALA A 179 21.17 -3.98 14.53
CA ALA A 179 21.15 -5.41 14.74
C ALA A 179 19.91 -5.88 15.52
N ASP A 180 19.37 -5.01 16.38
CA ASP A 180 18.18 -5.22 17.21
C ASP A 180 17.60 -3.86 17.66
N ALA A 181 16.49 -3.88 18.43
CA ALA A 181 15.85 -2.67 18.91
C ALA A 181 16.76 -1.78 19.79
N SER A 182 17.75 -2.36 20.50
CA SER A 182 18.66 -1.58 21.34
C SER A 182 19.59 -0.67 20.53
N SER A 183 19.81 -0.99 19.26
CA SER A 183 20.59 -0.21 18.31
C SER A 183 19.96 1.16 18.01
N ILE A 184 18.63 1.28 18.16
CA ILE A 184 17.89 2.54 17.93
C ILE A 184 18.21 3.60 18.98
N LYS A 185 18.70 3.17 20.16
CA LYS A 185 18.98 4.10 21.25
C LYS A 185 20.01 5.17 20.85
N GLY A 186 19.58 6.43 20.94
CA GLY A 186 20.41 7.59 20.62
C GLY A 186 20.55 7.88 19.11
N MET A 187 19.90 7.11 18.24
CA MET A 187 19.80 7.45 16.81
C MET A 187 18.73 8.54 16.59
N ILE A 188 18.95 9.38 15.59
CA ILE A 188 17.93 10.25 15.03
C ILE A 188 17.30 9.49 13.86
N VAL A 189 16.02 9.18 13.96
CA VAL A 189 15.30 8.34 12.97
C VAL A 189 14.18 9.14 12.33
N ARG A 190 14.21 9.24 11.02
CA ARG A 190 13.10 9.84 10.27
C ARG A 190 11.93 8.88 10.21
N MET A 191 10.78 9.36 10.68
CA MET A 191 9.51 8.66 10.66
C MET A 191 8.46 9.48 9.90
N GLY A 192 7.34 8.85 9.56
CA GLY A 192 6.12 9.57 9.18
C GLY A 192 5.57 10.42 10.33
N PRO A 193 4.56 11.28 10.07
CA PRO A 193 4.01 12.18 11.09
C PRO A 193 3.16 11.46 12.15
N SER A 194 2.85 10.17 11.99
CA SER A 194 2.04 9.38 12.90
C SER A 194 2.60 9.36 14.34
N ALA A 195 1.74 9.59 15.33
CA ALA A 195 2.10 9.53 16.74
C ALA A 195 2.59 8.14 17.16
N ALA A 196 2.02 7.08 16.57
CA ALA A 196 2.44 5.70 16.82
C ALA A 196 3.85 5.45 16.28
N ALA A 197 4.16 5.90 15.06
CA ALA A 197 5.46 5.72 14.45
C ALA A 197 6.55 6.47 15.22
N GLN A 198 6.31 7.74 15.57
CA GLN A 198 7.27 8.54 16.35
C GLN A 198 7.42 7.99 17.77
N GLY A 199 6.30 7.68 18.43
CA GLY A 199 6.30 7.09 19.77
C GLY A 199 7.06 5.79 19.87
N PHE A 200 7.03 4.96 18.80
CA PHE A 200 7.77 3.71 18.76
C PHE A 200 9.30 3.92 18.79
N ILE A 201 9.80 4.91 18.07
CA ILE A 201 11.23 5.27 18.14
C ILE A 201 11.59 5.80 19.53
N GLU A 202 10.73 6.63 20.13
CA GLU A 202 10.98 7.22 21.46
C GLU A 202 11.02 6.18 22.57
N VAL A 203 10.13 5.17 22.56
CA VAL A 203 10.15 4.11 23.58
C VAL A 203 11.40 3.22 23.47
N MET A 204 12.00 3.10 22.27
CA MET A 204 13.30 2.44 22.08
C MET A 204 14.49 3.34 22.43
N GLY A 205 14.26 4.60 22.83
CA GLY A 205 15.29 5.56 23.23
C GLY A 205 15.97 6.29 22.06
N GLY A 206 15.39 6.24 20.87
CA GLY A 206 15.75 7.06 19.71
C GLY A 206 15.08 8.43 19.74
N THR A 207 15.44 9.28 18.80
CA THR A 207 14.84 10.60 18.58
C THR A 207 14.13 10.60 17.23
N PRO A 208 12.80 10.60 17.16
CA PRO A 208 12.10 10.71 15.91
C PRO A 208 12.22 12.11 15.32
N THR A 209 12.22 12.19 14.00
CA THR A 209 12.14 13.45 13.26
C THR A 209 11.24 13.25 12.03
N THR A 210 10.72 14.35 11.49
CA THR A 210 9.89 14.34 10.29
C THR A 210 10.51 15.21 9.21
N SER A 211 10.28 14.84 7.95
CA SER A 211 10.69 15.60 6.77
C SER A 211 9.84 15.20 5.58
N THR A 212 9.81 15.99 4.53
CA THR A 212 9.19 15.58 3.27
C THR A 212 9.97 14.38 2.69
N TRP A 213 9.27 13.49 1.96
CA TRP A 213 9.91 12.30 1.41
C TRP A 213 11.09 12.64 0.49
N GLY A 214 10.94 13.68 -0.36
CA GLY A 214 11.96 14.09 -1.31
C GLY A 214 13.26 14.63 -0.66
N ASP A 215 13.19 15.11 0.58
CA ASP A 215 14.36 15.65 1.28
C ASP A 215 15.21 14.57 1.95
N ASN A 216 14.64 13.36 2.15
CA ASN A 216 15.26 12.30 2.97
C ASN A 216 16.65 11.91 2.48
N TYR A 217 16.86 11.78 1.16
CA TYR A 217 18.16 11.45 0.59
C TYR A 217 19.25 12.45 1.05
N SER A 218 19.00 13.75 0.87
CA SER A 218 19.95 14.80 1.23
C SER A 218 20.18 14.88 2.74
N LEU A 219 19.16 14.64 3.54
CA LEU A 219 19.24 14.69 5.00
C LEU A 219 19.98 13.47 5.58
N LEU A 220 19.85 12.29 4.98
CA LEU A 220 20.68 11.11 5.28
C LEU A 220 22.12 11.36 4.87
N GLN A 221 22.37 11.86 3.64
CA GLN A 221 23.70 12.14 3.12
C GLN A 221 24.48 13.15 4.00
N THR A 222 23.77 14.15 4.54
CA THR A 222 24.39 15.18 5.42
C THR A 222 24.48 14.73 6.88
N GLY A 223 23.94 13.57 7.25
CA GLY A 223 23.93 13.08 8.62
C GLY A 223 22.99 13.85 9.55
N THR A 224 21.97 14.52 9.00
CA THR A 224 20.94 15.21 9.80
C THR A 224 20.12 14.19 10.60
N PHE A 225 19.88 13.01 10.03
CA PHE A 225 19.40 11.83 10.75
C PHE A 225 20.18 10.58 10.35
N ASP A 226 20.13 9.56 11.20
CA ASP A 226 20.93 8.35 11.09
C ASP A 226 20.21 7.26 10.29
N ALA A 227 18.87 7.29 10.28
CA ALA A 227 18.04 6.27 9.65
C ALA A 227 16.70 6.85 9.17
N CYS A 228 16.10 6.18 8.19
CA CYS A 228 14.68 6.33 7.87
C CYS A 228 14.05 4.95 7.65
N GLU A 229 12.72 4.90 7.48
CA GLU A 229 11.99 3.66 7.29
C GLU A 229 10.92 3.81 6.20
N ALA A 230 10.72 2.75 5.46
CA ALA A 230 9.63 2.57 4.49
C ALA A 230 9.62 1.10 4.01
N ASN A 231 8.72 0.77 3.09
CA ASN A 231 8.78 -0.48 2.35
C ASN A 231 10.01 -0.50 1.41
N LEU A 232 10.44 -1.70 1.00
CA LEU A 232 11.67 -1.87 0.22
C LEU A 232 11.63 -1.16 -1.14
N GLU A 233 10.48 -1.14 -1.79
CA GLU A 233 10.30 -0.44 -3.06
C GLU A 233 10.55 1.07 -2.90
N ALA A 234 9.94 1.70 -1.91
CA ALA A 234 10.12 3.12 -1.66
C ALA A 234 11.58 3.46 -1.26
N LEU A 235 12.22 2.61 -0.44
CA LEU A 235 13.63 2.79 -0.06
C LEU A 235 14.55 2.68 -1.28
N TRP A 236 14.28 1.75 -2.18
CA TRP A 236 15.05 1.59 -3.42
C TRP A 236 14.84 2.76 -4.38
N ASN A 237 13.59 3.14 -4.65
CA ASN A 237 13.24 4.23 -5.55
C ASN A 237 13.73 5.58 -5.04
N GLY A 238 13.85 5.75 -3.71
CA GLY A 238 14.49 6.90 -3.08
C GLY A 238 16.01 6.92 -3.21
N SER A 239 16.63 5.90 -3.81
CA SER A 239 18.10 5.76 -3.97
C SER A 239 18.87 5.78 -2.65
N PHE A 240 18.25 5.40 -1.52
CA PHE A 240 18.87 5.49 -0.21
C PHE A 240 20.07 4.54 -0.04
N TYR A 241 20.17 3.50 -0.88
CA TYR A 241 21.33 2.61 -0.96
C TYR A 241 22.62 3.34 -1.35
N GLU A 242 22.55 4.55 -1.91
CA GLU A 242 23.74 5.36 -2.25
C GLU A 242 24.33 6.10 -1.04
N VAL A 243 23.55 6.30 0.02
CA VAL A 243 23.89 7.11 1.20
C VAL A 243 23.75 6.38 2.53
N CYS A 244 23.27 5.13 2.50
CA CYS A 244 23.11 4.26 3.66
C CYS A 244 23.77 2.91 3.42
N ASP A 245 24.53 2.43 4.40
CA ASP A 245 25.29 1.19 4.30
C ASP A 245 24.52 -0.02 4.86
N TYR A 246 23.41 0.19 5.60
CA TYR A 246 22.70 -0.86 6.36
C TYR A 246 21.20 -0.87 6.09
N LEU A 247 20.66 -2.05 5.85
CA LEU A 247 19.23 -2.31 5.76
C LEU A 247 18.85 -3.36 6.81
N CYS A 248 17.98 -2.98 7.75
CA CYS A 248 17.46 -3.87 8.78
C CYS A 248 16.03 -4.30 8.43
N LEU A 249 15.84 -5.59 8.15
CA LEU A 249 14.55 -6.19 7.78
C LEU A 249 13.65 -6.39 9.01
N SER A 250 13.40 -5.30 9.72
CA SER A 250 12.63 -5.31 10.98
C SER A 250 11.16 -5.67 10.79
N GLY A 251 10.54 -5.33 9.66
CA GLY A 251 9.13 -5.60 9.41
C GLY A 251 8.22 -5.04 10.51
N HIS A 252 8.58 -3.89 11.08
CA HIS A 252 7.95 -3.35 12.28
C HIS A 252 6.55 -2.77 12.03
N PHE A 253 6.25 -2.41 10.80
CA PHE A 253 4.89 -2.08 10.34
C PHE A 253 4.60 -2.82 9.04
N VAL A 254 3.36 -3.18 8.79
CA VAL A 254 2.85 -3.30 7.43
C VAL A 254 2.68 -1.89 6.85
N THR A 255 2.64 -1.75 5.54
CA THR A 255 2.24 -0.50 4.89
C THR A 255 0.77 -0.63 4.50
N PRO A 256 -0.19 -0.41 5.44
CA PRO A 256 -1.59 -0.63 5.16
C PRO A 256 -2.14 0.53 4.36
N CYS A 257 -3.14 0.24 3.52
CA CYS A 257 -3.93 1.24 2.82
C CYS A 257 -5.41 0.94 2.93
N ALA A 258 -6.21 1.99 2.91
CA ALA A 258 -7.66 1.93 2.83
C ALA A 258 -8.14 2.78 1.67
N LEU A 259 -9.16 2.32 0.96
CA LEU A 259 -9.85 3.12 -0.05
C LEU A 259 -11.11 3.68 0.57
N ILE A 260 -11.16 5.00 0.68
CA ILE A 260 -12.28 5.73 1.29
C ILE A 260 -13.05 6.55 0.26
N ILE A 261 -14.31 6.81 0.57
CA ILE A 261 -15.20 7.67 -0.18
C ILE A 261 -16.13 8.41 0.78
N ASN A 262 -16.68 9.55 0.37
CA ASN A 262 -17.73 10.21 1.15
C ASN A 262 -18.96 9.29 1.32
N ASN A 263 -19.49 9.18 2.54
CA ASN A 263 -20.58 8.26 2.87
C ASN A 263 -21.89 8.60 2.14
N ASP A 264 -22.20 9.89 1.91
CA ASP A 264 -23.40 10.27 1.18
C ASP A 264 -23.28 9.98 -0.34
N ILE A 265 -22.05 10.02 -0.88
CA ILE A 265 -21.77 9.59 -2.25
C ILE A 265 -21.91 8.08 -2.35
N TRP A 266 -21.32 7.32 -1.40
CA TRP A 266 -21.47 5.88 -1.32
C TRP A 266 -22.93 5.42 -1.33
N ASN A 267 -23.76 6.06 -0.52
CA ASN A 267 -25.19 5.72 -0.40
C ASN A 267 -26.01 6.04 -1.65
N LYS A 268 -25.47 6.81 -2.62
CA LYS A 268 -26.13 7.04 -3.93
C LYS A 268 -25.78 5.96 -4.96
N ILE A 269 -24.75 5.18 -4.71
CA ILE A 269 -24.34 4.08 -5.60
C ILE A 269 -25.33 2.91 -5.41
N PRO A 270 -25.91 2.33 -6.48
CA PRO A 270 -26.76 1.14 -6.37
C PRO A 270 -26.04 -0.03 -5.70
N ALA A 271 -26.78 -0.82 -4.91
CA ALA A 271 -26.18 -1.87 -4.07
C ALA A 271 -25.41 -2.94 -4.87
N ASP A 272 -25.84 -3.25 -6.09
CA ASP A 272 -25.12 -4.16 -6.98
C ASP A 272 -23.78 -3.57 -7.46
N VAL A 273 -23.74 -2.26 -7.75
CA VAL A 273 -22.50 -1.55 -8.11
C VAL A 273 -21.58 -1.40 -6.89
N GLN A 274 -22.13 -1.09 -5.70
CA GLN A 274 -21.36 -1.08 -4.45
C GLN A 274 -20.64 -2.41 -4.23
N LYS A 275 -21.37 -3.52 -4.42
CA LYS A 275 -20.83 -4.87 -4.28
C LYS A 275 -19.66 -5.10 -5.26
N VAL A 276 -19.89 -4.84 -6.56
CA VAL A 276 -18.84 -5.03 -7.58
C VAL A 276 -17.64 -4.15 -7.33
N LEU A 277 -17.85 -2.89 -6.91
CA LEU A 277 -16.78 -1.95 -6.59
C LEU A 277 -15.95 -2.45 -5.39
N SER A 278 -16.60 -2.89 -4.31
CA SER A 278 -15.90 -3.40 -3.13
C SER A 278 -15.15 -4.69 -3.44
N GLU A 279 -15.76 -5.64 -4.14
CA GLU A 279 -15.14 -6.91 -4.51
C GLU A 279 -13.93 -6.69 -5.43
N ALA A 280 -14.08 -5.87 -6.49
CA ALA A 280 -13.00 -5.61 -7.43
C ALA A 280 -11.82 -4.87 -6.77
N LEU A 281 -12.08 -3.88 -5.90
CA LEU A 281 -11.04 -3.15 -5.21
C LEU A 281 -10.35 -4.02 -4.14
N SER A 282 -11.08 -4.85 -3.41
CA SER A 282 -10.49 -5.78 -2.42
C SER A 282 -9.61 -6.82 -3.12
N GLU A 283 -10.06 -7.39 -4.25
CA GLU A 283 -9.24 -8.30 -5.07
C GLU A 283 -7.98 -7.58 -5.59
N GLY A 284 -8.14 -6.38 -6.17
CA GLY A 284 -7.02 -5.60 -6.69
C GLY A 284 -5.99 -5.24 -5.62
N LEU A 285 -6.41 -4.85 -4.42
CA LEU A 285 -5.49 -4.59 -3.32
C LEU A 285 -4.77 -5.87 -2.87
N ARG A 286 -5.44 -7.03 -2.89
CA ARG A 286 -4.81 -8.31 -2.58
C ARG A 286 -3.76 -8.68 -3.62
N ASP A 287 -4.07 -8.54 -4.90
CA ASP A 287 -3.10 -8.75 -6.00
C ASP A 287 -1.88 -7.82 -5.85
N ALA A 288 -2.10 -6.57 -5.44
CA ALA A 288 -1.02 -5.62 -5.17
C ALA A 288 -0.14 -6.07 -3.98
N THR A 289 -0.75 -6.62 -2.91
CA THR A 289 -0.02 -7.18 -1.77
C THR A 289 0.82 -8.39 -2.21
N ASP A 290 0.23 -9.31 -2.98
CA ASP A 290 0.93 -10.48 -3.49
C ASP A 290 2.14 -10.06 -4.35
N ALA A 291 1.96 -9.09 -5.24
CA ALA A 291 3.04 -8.54 -6.05
C ALA A 291 4.12 -7.85 -5.20
N ALA A 292 3.76 -7.13 -4.14
CA ALA A 292 4.72 -6.50 -3.23
C ALA A 292 5.56 -7.56 -2.51
N MET A 293 4.92 -8.64 -2.03
CA MET A 293 5.61 -9.73 -1.34
C MET A 293 6.52 -10.54 -2.28
N GLU A 294 6.07 -10.83 -3.50
CA GLU A 294 6.91 -11.48 -4.53
C GLU A 294 8.14 -10.64 -4.90
N ASN A 295 8.01 -9.31 -4.89
CA ASN A 295 9.11 -8.40 -5.19
C ASN A 295 10.07 -8.17 -4.02
N GLU A 296 9.70 -8.50 -2.78
CA GLU A 296 10.50 -8.25 -1.58
C GLU A 296 11.91 -8.89 -1.68
N GLU A 297 11.97 -10.17 -2.05
CA GLU A 297 13.26 -10.88 -2.25
C GLU A 297 14.11 -10.23 -3.36
N SER A 298 13.47 -9.74 -4.42
CA SER A 298 14.16 -9.03 -5.51
C SER A 298 14.78 -7.72 -5.03
N TYR A 299 14.07 -6.94 -4.20
CA TYR A 299 14.61 -5.71 -3.64
C TYR A 299 15.75 -6.00 -2.66
N ILE A 300 15.62 -7.02 -1.80
CA ILE A 300 16.69 -7.45 -0.90
C ILE A 300 17.95 -7.81 -1.70
N ALA A 301 17.81 -8.53 -2.82
CA ALA A 301 18.94 -8.86 -3.68
C ALA A 301 19.58 -7.60 -4.28
N LYS A 302 18.79 -6.65 -4.76
CA LYS A 302 19.28 -5.37 -5.30
C LYS A 302 20.06 -4.56 -4.27
N PHE A 303 19.58 -4.48 -3.02
CA PHE A 303 20.31 -3.80 -1.92
C PHE A 303 21.66 -4.48 -1.65
N LYS A 304 21.69 -5.82 -1.60
CA LYS A 304 22.94 -6.57 -1.43
C LYS A 304 23.92 -6.35 -2.60
N GLU A 305 23.42 -6.34 -3.84
CA GLU A 305 24.23 -6.05 -5.04
C GLU A 305 24.76 -4.62 -5.06
N ALA A 306 24.00 -3.66 -4.53
CA ALA A 306 24.46 -2.27 -4.34
C ALA A 306 25.49 -2.10 -3.22
N GLY A 307 25.78 -3.16 -2.44
CA GLY A 307 26.77 -3.15 -1.36
C GLY A 307 26.21 -2.84 0.02
N VAL A 308 24.89 -2.76 0.16
CA VAL A 308 24.22 -2.54 1.45
C VAL A 308 24.27 -3.83 2.29
N GLU A 309 24.69 -3.73 3.54
CA GLU A 309 24.63 -4.83 4.51
C GLU A 309 23.20 -5.03 4.98
N VAL A 310 22.63 -6.22 4.68
CA VAL A 310 21.27 -6.57 5.03
C VAL A 310 21.25 -7.44 6.28
N THR A 311 20.53 -6.99 7.31
CA THR A 311 20.37 -7.68 8.60
C THR A 311 18.93 -8.16 8.76
N GLU A 312 18.76 -9.42 9.17
CA GLU A 312 17.48 -10.00 9.60
C GLU A 312 17.48 -10.09 11.14
N PRO A 313 16.90 -9.09 11.83
CA PRO A 313 16.92 -9.05 13.28
C PRO A 313 15.92 -10.03 13.90
N ASP A 314 16.12 -10.36 15.18
CA ASP A 314 15.05 -10.94 15.98
C ASP A 314 13.97 -9.89 16.22
N LYS A 315 12.85 -10.01 15.50
CA LYS A 315 11.72 -9.08 15.53
C LYS A 315 11.11 -8.95 16.94
N SER A 316 11.24 -9.98 17.79
CA SER A 316 10.73 -9.95 19.17
C SER A 316 11.42 -8.88 20.02
N THR A 317 12.65 -8.49 19.69
CA THR A 317 13.37 -7.41 20.38
C THR A 317 12.69 -6.05 20.17
N PHE A 318 12.12 -5.82 19.00
CA PHE A 318 11.34 -4.62 18.67
C PHE A 318 9.92 -4.71 19.22
N ALA A 319 9.24 -5.85 19.05
CA ALA A 319 7.88 -6.07 19.53
C ALA A 319 7.76 -5.90 21.05
N ALA A 320 8.82 -6.18 21.81
CA ALA A 320 8.88 -5.97 23.25
C ALA A 320 8.62 -4.52 23.70
N PHE A 321 8.75 -3.54 22.80
CA PHE A 321 8.48 -2.13 23.09
C PHE A 321 7.01 -1.70 22.82
N VAL A 322 6.21 -2.55 22.19
CA VAL A 322 4.82 -2.24 21.87
C VAL A 322 3.97 -1.92 23.12
N PRO A 323 4.06 -2.66 24.25
CA PRO A 323 3.33 -2.28 25.47
C PRO A 323 3.68 -0.89 26.00
N ALA A 324 4.96 -0.50 25.94
CA ALA A 324 5.39 0.83 26.36
C ALA A 324 4.86 1.93 25.42
N LEU A 325 4.66 1.63 24.13
CA LEU A 325 4.02 2.53 23.19
C LEU A 325 2.55 2.77 23.54
N PHE A 326 1.78 1.71 23.87
CA PHE A 326 0.39 1.83 24.33
C PHE A 326 0.28 2.73 25.57
N GLU A 327 1.14 2.48 26.59
CA GLU A 327 1.20 3.30 27.79
C GLU A 327 1.52 4.76 27.46
N LYS A 328 2.51 5.00 26.60
CA LYS A 328 2.93 6.35 26.19
C LYS A 328 1.80 7.12 25.51
N LEU A 329 1.03 6.47 24.66
CA LEU A 329 -0.07 7.10 23.92
C LEU A 329 -1.38 7.14 24.72
N GLY A 330 -1.43 6.56 25.94
CA GLY A 330 -2.61 6.51 26.78
C GLY A 330 -3.73 5.62 26.23
N ILE A 331 -3.38 4.64 25.39
CA ILE A 331 -4.32 3.70 24.76
C ILE A 331 -4.37 2.43 25.61
N ALA A 332 -5.58 1.93 25.87
CA ALA A 332 -5.77 0.70 26.62
C ALA A 332 -5.28 -0.51 25.80
N THR A 333 -4.52 -1.40 26.44
CA THR A 333 -4.02 -2.62 25.80
C THR A 333 -5.13 -3.58 25.34
N SER A 334 -6.34 -3.47 25.94
CA SER A 334 -7.50 -4.26 25.50
C SER A 334 -7.86 -4.03 24.03
N VAL A 335 -7.58 -2.85 23.49
CA VAL A 335 -7.83 -2.57 22.06
C VAL A 335 -6.90 -3.41 21.16
N TYR A 336 -5.66 -3.65 21.60
CA TYR A 336 -4.77 -4.60 20.92
C TYR A 336 -5.39 -6.00 20.91
N ASP A 337 -5.87 -6.46 22.09
CA ASP A 337 -6.49 -7.78 22.22
C ASP A 337 -7.74 -7.90 21.33
N ASP A 338 -8.55 -6.84 21.23
CA ASP A 338 -9.75 -6.80 20.39
C ASP A 338 -9.41 -6.94 18.90
N ILE A 339 -8.37 -6.23 18.42
CA ILE A 339 -7.90 -6.35 17.02
C ILE A 339 -7.28 -7.71 16.78
N ARG A 340 -6.45 -8.23 17.71
CA ARG A 340 -5.88 -9.58 17.59
C ARG A 340 -6.99 -10.65 17.52
N ALA A 341 -8.00 -10.55 18.38
CA ALA A 341 -9.15 -11.45 18.33
C ALA A 341 -9.93 -11.33 17.00
N ALA A 342 -10.01 -10.13 16.43
CA ALA A 342 -10.69 -9.90 15.16
C ALA A 342 -9.98 -10.56 13.96
N VAL A 343 -8.64 -10.66 13.99
CA VAL A 343 -7.85 -11.27 12.90
C VAL A 343 -7.57 -12.77 13.12
N GLU A 344 -7.73 -13.29 14.33
CA GLU A 344 -7.56 -14.71 14.65
C GLU A 344 -8.86 -15.53 14.47
N GLY A 345 -10.02 -14.88 14.29
CA GLY A 345 -11.33 -15.47 14.01
C GLY A 345 -12.05 -15.96 15.26
#